data_ca7310f1c275610d5ff8792b13c25833
#
_entry.id   ca7310f1c275610d5ff8792b13c25833
#
_cell.length_a   1.000
_cell.length_b   1.000
_cell.length_c   1.000
_cell.angle_alpha   90.00
_cell.angle_beta   90.00
_cell.angle_gamma   90.00
#
_symmetry.space_group_name_H-M   'P 1'
#
loop_
_entity.id
_entity.type
_entity.pdbx_description
1 polymer ?
#
loop_
_entity_poly.entity_id
_entity_poly.type
_entity_poly.pdbx_seq_one_letter_code
_entity_poly.pdbx_strand_id
1 'polypeptide(L)'
;MLMKNRIVKFVVLVCCLCSMPGIVRAQLSVHQFDQLMKKIDDVLWYEKVGDIAHVDKVILCGPPRWKESNPTSMSAGNELKFRAYIFIPKSVDENKKYPLIVFPHSGVHADMDTYYAHIIRELIAQEYIVVAADYRGSTGYGAGTYNNIDYGGLENEDVYISRNYMVDNFDIVDG
;
A
#
# COMPACT_ATOMS: atom_id res chain seq x y z
N MET A 1 -38.23 -48.31 29.54
CA MET A 1 -38.53 -46.86 29.33
C MET A 1 -37.33 -45.96 29.51
N LEU A 2 -36.34 -46.27 30.36
CA LEU A 2 -35.14 -45.43 30.60
C LEU A 2 -34.13 -45.39 29.44
N MET A 3 -33.98 -46.45 28.62
CA MET A 3 -32.99 -46.46 27.51
C MET A 3 -33.41 -45.58 26.33
N LYS A 4 -34.69 -45.48 25.99
CA LYS A 4 -35.17 -44.58 24.91
C LYS A 4 -34.84 -43.11 25.19
N ASN A 5 -34.95 -42.66 26.44
CA ASN A 5 -34.67 -41.27 26.82
C ASN A 5 -33.17 -40.91 26.74
N ARG A 6 -32.26 -41.85 26.91
CA ARG A 6 -30.82 -41.61 26.78
C ARG A 6 -30.39 -41.46 25.34
N ILE A 7 -30.93 -42.29 24.43
CA ILE A 7 -30.65 -42.23 22.99
C ILE A 7 -31.18 -40.90 22.42
N VAL A 8 -32.40 -40.50 22.76
CA VAL A 8 -32.99 -39.23 22.30
C VAL A 8 -32.14 -38.03 22.79
N LYS A 9 -31.70 -38.01 24.03
CA LYS A 9 -30.83 -36.96 24.56
C LYS A 9 -29.46 -36.93 23.86
N PHE A 10 -28.90 -38.09 23.52
CA PHE A 10 -27.64 -38.16 22.80
C PHE A 10 -27.77 -37.68 21.36
N VAL A 11 -28.83 -38.06 20.66
CA VAL A 11 -29.12 -37.59 19.29
C VAL A 11 -29.36 -36.07 19.26
N VAL A 12 -30.10 -35.53 20.20
CA VAL A 12 -30.34 -34.07 20.33
C VAL A 12 -29.00 -33.33 20.59
N LEU A 13 -28.15 -33.89 21.46
CA LEU A 13 -26.85 -33.28 21.74
C LEU A 13 -25.93 -33.28 20.49
N VAL A 14 -25.93 -34.38 19.75
CA VAL A 14 -25.15 -34.49 18.49
C VAL A 14 -25.71 -33.55 17.41
N CYS A 15 -27.03 -33.44 17.28
CA CYS A 15 -27.67 -32.49 16.35
C CYS A 15 -27.39 -31.03 16.75
N CYS A 16 -27.35 -30.67 18.03
CA CYS A 16 -26.99 -29.34 18.51
C CYS A 16 -25.54 -29.03 18.27
N LEU A 17 -24.64 -30.01 18.33
CA LEU A 17 -23.23 -29.84 17.98
C LEU A 17 -23.01 -29.68 16.47
N CYS A 18 -23.83 -30.32 15.63
CA CYS A 18 -23.80 -30.17 14.18
C CYS A 18 -24.47 -28.87 13.70
N SER A 19 -25.38 -28.30 14.49
CA SER A 19 -26.02 -27.01 14.19
C SER A 19 -25.34 -25.80 14.82
N MET A 20 -24.18 -25.98 15.46
CA MET A 20 -23.33 -24.82 15.72
C MET A 20 -23.01 -24.17 14.39
N PRO A 21 -23.38 -22.88 14.18
CA PRO A 21 -22.94 -22.15 12.99
C PRO A 21 -21.43 -22.31 12.95
N GLY A 22 -20.94 -22.87 11.84
CA GLY A 22 -19.55 -23.30 11.73
C GLY A 22 -18.66 -22.24 12.32
N ILE A 23 -17.66 -22.63 13.07
CA ILE A 23 -16.62 -21.72 13.57
C ILE A 23 -16.28 -20.83 12.40
N VAL A 24 -16.77 -19.60 12.43
CA VAL A 24 -16.41 -18.58 11.43
C VAL A 24 -14.91 -18.43 11.62
N ARG A 25 -14.13 -19.20 10.86
CA ARG A 25 -12.72 -18.93 10.73
C ARG A 25 -12.67 -17.53 10.14
N ALA A 26 -12.27 -16.57 10.94
CA ALA A 26 -11.94 -15.25 10.45
C ALA A 26 -10.78 -15.45 9.47
N GLN A 27 -11.09 -15.71 8.21
CA GLN A 27 -10.11 -15.69 7.13
C GLN A 27 -9.89 -14.23 6.80
N LEU A 28 -8.63 -13.82 6.87
CA LEU A 28 -8.24 -12.52 6.32
C LEU A 28 -8.68 -12.48 4.84
N SER A 29 -9.34 -11.41 4.43
CA SER A 29 -9.56 -11.15 3.02
C SER A 29 -8.21 -10.94 2.33
N VAL A 30 -8.15 -11.12 1.01
CA VAL A 30 -6.91 -10.86 0.24
C VAL A 30 -6.37 -9.46 0.55
N HIS A 31 -7.21 -8.45 0.58
CA HIS A 31 -6.80 -7.08 0.90
C HIS A 31 -6.27 -6.89 2.33
N GLN A 32 -6.79 -7.63 3.31
CA GLN A 32 -6.26 -7.59 4.68
C GLN A 32 -4.89 -8.28 4.77
N PHE A 33 -4.71 -9.36 4.03
CA PHE A 33 -3.41 -10.02 3.93
C PHE A 33 -2.38 -9.10 3.25
N ASP A 34 -2.73 -8.47 2.13
CA ASP A 34 -1.87 -7.52 1.42
C ASP A 34 -1.50 -6.33 2.30
N GLN A 35 -2.45 -5.81 3.09
CA GLN A 35 -2.17 -4.74 4.05
C GLN A 35 -1.19 -5.17 5.14
N LEU A 36 -1.27 -6.41 5.61
CA LEU A 36 -0.31 -6.96 6.58
C LEU A 36 1.07 -7.10 5.95
N MET A 37 1.15 -7.66 4.75
CA MET A 37 2.42 -7.80 4.02
C MET A 37 3.05 -6.43 3.76
N LYS A 38 2.27 -5.44 3.37
CA LYS A 38 2.76 -4.07 3.17
C LYS A 38 3.34 -3.45 4.44
N LYS A 39 2.75 -3.74 5.62
CA LYS A 39 3.31 -3.29 6.90
C LYS A 39 4.63 -3.98 7.25
N ILE A 40 4.79 -5.22 6.84
CA ILE A 40 6.07 -5.94 6.97
C ILE A 40 7.11 -5.30 6.06
N ASP A 41 6.76 -5.02 4.80
CA ASP A 41 7.65 -4.33 3.87
C ASP A 41 8.06 -2.93 4.35
N ASP A 42 7.13 -2.18 4.96
CA ASP A 42 7.45 -0.88 5.56
C ASP A 42 8.64 -0.97 6.55
N VAL A 43 8.72 -2.06 7.31
CA VAL A 43 9.84 -2.31 8.23
C VAL A 43 11.07 -2.83 7.49
N LEU A 44 10.88 -3.75 6.54
CA LEU A 44 11.98 -4.36 5.81
C LEU A 44 12.74 -3.36 4.93
N TRP A 45 12.10 -2.29 4.45
CA TRP A 45 12.77 -1.23 3.72
C TRP A 45 13.93 -0.63 4.52
N TYR A 46 13.74 -0.37 5.82
CA TYR A 46 14.82 0.13 6.69
C TYR A 46 15.95 -0.88 6.86
N GLU A 47 15.64 -2.17 6.92
CA GLU A 47 16.64 -3.23 6.97
C GLU A 47 17.43 -3.33 5.65
N LYS A 48 16.73 -3.25 4.51
CA LYS A 48 17.31 -3.48 3.19
C LYS A 48 18.13 -2.32 2.65
N VAL A 49 17.78 -1.08 2.96
CA VAL A 49 18.42 0.12 2.37
C VAL A 49 18.78 1.19 3.41
N GLY A 50 18.35 1.03 4.66
CA GLY A 50 18.55 2.03 5.72
C GLY A 50 20.01 2.23 6.14
N ASP A 51 20.93 1.36 5.71
CA ASP A 51 22.36 1.55 5.89
C ASP A 51 22.93 2.65 4.97
N ILE A 52 22.37 2.83 3.77
CA ILE A 52 22.86 3.77 2.74
C ILE A 52 21.89 4.92 2.42
N ALA A 53 20.62 4.79 2.82
CA ALA A 53 19.59 5.80 2.53
C ALA A 53 18.80 6.20 3.77
N HIS A 54 18.34 7.45 3.78
CA HIS A 54 17.18 7.85 4.56
C HIS A 54 15.94 7.37 3.84
N VAL A 55 15.08 6.64 4.55
CA VAL A 55 13.83 6.09 4.02
C VAL A 55 12.67 6.80 4.69
N ASP A 56 11.76 7.33 3.90
CA ASP A 56 10.51 7.92 4.38
C ASP A 56 9.32 7.42 3.56
N LYS A 57 8.13 7.57 4.09
CA LYS A 57 6.88 7.20 3.43
C LYS A 57 5.83 8.28 3.67
N VAL A 58 5.49 8.98 2.61
CA VAL A 58 4.55 10.10 2.65
C VAL A 58 3.17 9.72 2.14
N ILE A 59 2.17 10.48 2.57
CA ILE A 59 0.80 10.40 2.06
C ILE A 59 0.58 11.63 1.18
N LEU A 60 0.25 11.39 -0.07
CA LEU A 60 -0.04 12.41 -1.06
C LEU A 60 -1.51 12.35 -1.48
N CYS A 61 -2.01 13.42 -2.09
CA CYS A 61 -3.36 13.51 -2.59
C CYS A 61 -3.32 13.56 -4.13
N GLY A 62 -3.95 12.58 -4.76
CA GLY A 62 -4.16 12.56 -6.20
C GLY A 62 -5.45 13.28 -6.60
N PRO A 63 -5.69 13.49 -7.91
CA PRO A 63 -6.90 14.14 -8.38
C PRO A 63 -8.14 13.37 -7.92
N PRO A 64 -9.25 14.09 -7.64
CA PRO A 64 -10.49 13.48 -7.22
C PRO A 64 -11.06 12.59 -8.31
N ARG A 65 -11.77 11.57 -7.89
CA ARG A 65 -12.52 10.71 -8.81
C ARG A 65 -13.53 11.59 -9.57
N TRP A 66 -13.40 11.71 -10.88
CA TRP A 66 -14.22 12.60 -11.69
C TRP A 66 -15.68 12.13 -11.87
N LYS A 67 -16.00 10.88 -11.46
CA LYS A 67 -17.37 10.33 -11.45
C LYS A 67 -17.70 9.81 -10.07
N GLU A 68 -18.15 10.68 -9.18
CA GLU A 68 -18.78 10.25 -7.95
C GLU A 68 -20.24 9.88 -8.19
N SER A 69 -20.60 8.66 -7.80
CA SER A 69 -21.98 8.16 -7.91
C SER A 69 -22.91 8.77 -6.86
N ASN A 70 -22.38 9.39 -5.83
CA ASN A 70 -23.12 10.06 -4.76
C ASN A 70 -22.42 11.35 -4.32
N PRO A 71 -22.80 12.50 -4.87
CA PRO A 71 -22.17 13.79 -4.56
C PRO A 71 -22.48 14.29 -3.13
N THR A 72 -23.42 13.65 -2.42
CA THR A 72 -23.77 14.01 -1.03
C THR A 72 -23.09 13.13 0.02
N SER A 73 -22.25 12.16 -0.41
CA SER A 73 -21.49 11.34 0.52
C SER A 73 -20.43 12.15 1.25
N MET A 74 -20.05 11.72 2.44
CA MET A 74 -18.96 12.37 3.19
C MET A 74 -17.61 12.32 2.48
N SER A 75 -17.45 11.44 1.49
CA SER A 75 -16.25 11.33 0.65
C SER A 75 -16.36 12.14 -0.65
N ALA A 76 -17.52 12.75 -0.94
CA ALA A 76 -17.69 13.57 -2.12
C ALA A 76 -16.71 14.74 -2.12
N GLY A 77 -15.99 14.92 -3.23
CA GLY A 77 -14.98 15.98 -3.35
C GLY A 77 -13.69 15.76 -2.54
N ASN A 78 -13.56 14.65 -1.82
CA ASN A 78 -12.29 14.32 -1.16
C ASN A 78 -11.28 13.77 -2.16
N GLU A 79 -10.08 14.31 -2.11
CA GLU A 79 -8.97 13.84 -2.92
C GLU A 79 -8.60 12.39 -2.56
N LEU A 80 -8.23 11.62 -3.57
CA LEU A 80 -7.71 10.29 -3.35
C LEU A 80 -6.34 10.36 -2.67
N LYS A 81 -6.17 9.66 -1.57
CA LYS A 81 -4.88 9.52 -0.88
C LYS A 81 -4.15 8.29 -1.37
N PHE A 82 -2.93 8.50 -1.81
CA PHE A 82 -1.98 7.44 -2.13
C PHE A 82 -0.68 7.60 -1.33
N ARG A 83 0.25 6.68 -1.43
CA ARG A 83 1.52 6.72 -0.69
C ARG A 83 2.69 6.72 -1.65
N ALA A 84 3.79 7.31 -1.20
CA ALA A 84 5.05 7.22 -1.91
C ALA A 84 6.19 6.99 -0.91
N TYR A 85 7.10 6.08 -1.25
CA TYR A 85 8.37 5.96 -0.57
C TYR A 85 9.36 6.98 -1.13
N ILE A 86 10.18 7.50 -0.24
CA ILE A 86 11.26 8.43 -0.57
C ILE A 86 12.56 7.80 -0.07
N PHE A 87 13.55 7.77 -0.93
CA PHE A 87 14.89 7.29 -0.61
C PHE A 87 15.89 8.38 -0.96
N ILE A 88 16.61 8.86 0.04
CA ILE A 88 17.64 9.91 -0.10
C ILE A 88 18.97 9.32 0.33
N PRO A 89 20.03 9.34 -0.52
CA PRO A 89 21.33 8.83 -0.13
C PRO A 89 21.83 9.52 1.15
N LYS A 90 22.43 8.78 2.07
CA LYS A 90 23.05 9.36 3.27
C LYS A 90 24.34 10.15 2.98
N SER A 91 24.86 9.99 1.78
CA SER A 91 26.06 10.69 1.30
C SER A 91 25.79 12.09 0.74
N VAL A 92 24.52 12.53 0.65
CA VAL A 92 24.18 13.83 0.05
C VAL A 92 24.79 15.00 0.83
N ASP A 93 25.27 15.98 0.08
CA ASP A 93 25.68 17.29 0.56
C ASP A 93 24.52 18.26 0.36
N GLU A 94 23.99 18.84 1.42
CA GLU A 94 22.83 19.74 1.38
C GLU A 94 23.04 21.00 0.51
N ASN A 95 24.28 21.31 0.14
CA ASN A 95 24.62 22.44 -0.72
C ASN A 95 24.68 22.06 -2.22
N LYS A 96 24.35 20.82 -2.57
CA LYS A 96 24.36 20.32 -3.94
C LYS A 96 22.97 19.87 -4.39
N LYS A 97 22.82 19.76 -5.70
CA LYS A 97 21.64 19.19 -6.34
C LYS A 97 21.92 17.77 -6.79
N TYR A 98 20.92 16.92 -6.68
CA TYR A 98 20.99 15.50 -7.06
C TYR A 98 19.83 15.15 -7.99
N PRO A 99 20.07 14.32 -9.00
CA PRO A 99 19.01 13.93 -9.92
C PRO A 99 17.95 13.07 -9.22
N LEU A 100 16.69 13.31 -9.57
CA LEU A 100 15.53 12.59 -9.06
C LEU A 100 15.12 11.47 -10.03
N ILE A 101 15.01 10.27 -9.53
CA ILE A 101 14.34 9.15 -10.22
C ILE A 101 12.93 9.00 -9.66
N VAL A 102 11.94 9.09 -10.54
CA VAL A 102 10.58 8.69 -10.23
C VAL A 102 10.41 7.22 -10.62
N PHE A 103 10.19 6.36 -9.65
CA PHE A 103 10.20 4.91 -9.81
C PHE A 103 8.81 4.32 -9.51
N PRO A 104 7.87 4.28 -10.47
CA PRO A 104 6.61 3.59 -10.28
C PRO A 104 6.84 2.07 -10.32
N HIS A 105 6.13 1.32 -9.46
CA HIS A 105 6.14 -0.15 -9.54
C HIS A 105 5.48 -0.64 -10.83
N SER A 106 5.83 -1.86 -11.26
CA SER A 106 5.22 -2.51 -12.43
C SER A 106 3.84 -3.09 -12.08
N GLY A 107 2.96 -3.15 -13.09
CA GLY A 107 1.60 -3.70 -12.96
C GLY A 107 0.63 -2.75 -12.26
N VAL A 108 -0.64 -2.82 -12.66
CA VAL A 108 -1.69 -1.92 -12.13
C VAL A 108 -2.11 -2.28 -10.71
N HIS A 109 -2.04 -3.57 -10.36
CA HIS A 109 -2.37 -4.12 -9.06
C HIS A 109 -1.14 -4.80 -8.43
N ALA A 110 -0.12 -4.01 -8.20
CA ALA A 110 1.07 -4.37 -7.46
C ALA A 110 1.35 -3.27 -6.42
N ASP A 111 2.49 -3.26 -5.80
CA ASP A 111 2.94 -2.22 -4.89
C ASP A 111 4.47 -2.15 -4.86
N MET A 112 5.00 -1.08 -4.29
CA MET A 112 6.42 -0.90 -4.08
C MET A 112 6.87 -1.73 -2.86
N ASP A 113 7.25 -2.97 -3.10
CA ASP A 113 7.72 -3.91 -2.09
C ASP A 113 9.25 -4.05 -2.08
N THR A 114 9.78 -4.76 -1.11
CA THR A 114 11.24 -4.96 -0.96
C THR A 114 11.87 -5.87 -2.03
N TYR A 115 11.09 -6.41 -2.97
CA TYR A 115 11.60 -7.04 -4.18
C TYR A 115 12.48 -6.08 -4.98
N TYR A 116 12.16 -4.80 -4.99
CA TYR A 116 12.92 -3.75 -5.69
C TYR A 116 14.15 -3.25 -4.92
N ALA A 117 14.43 -3.76 -3.72
CA ALA A 117 15.48 -3.23 -2.86
C ALA A 117 16.87 -3.19 -3.52
N HIS A 118 17.19 -4.19 -4.36
CA HIS A 118 18.48 -4.23 -5.07
C HIS A 118 18.62 -3.11 -6.12
N ILE A 119 17.51 -2.74 -6.79
CA ILE A 119 17.50 -1.62 -7.76
C ILE A 119 17.61 -0.30 -6.99
N ILE A 120 16.85 -0.14 -5.91
CA ILE A 120 16.92 1.07 -5.09
C ILE A 120 18.33 1.25 -4.52
N ARG A 121 18.97 0.19 -4.00
CA ARG A 121 20.34 0.26 -3.51
C ARG A 121 21.33 0.73 -4.60
N GLU A 122 21.18 0.22 -5.81
CA GLU A 122 22.05 0.62 -6.94
C GLU A 122 21.86 2.10 -7.29
N LEU A 123 20.61 2.58 -7.36
CA LEU A 123 20.33 3.99 -7.64
C LEU A 123 20.88 4.90 -6.53
N ILE A 124 20.68 4.53 -5.28
CA ILE A 124 21.20 5.26 -4.12
C ILE A 124 22.74 5.30 -4.11
N ALA A 125 23.39 4.19 -4.45
CA ALA A 125 24.86 4.13 -4.53
C ALA A 125 25.42 5.04 -5.64
N GLN A 126 24.61 5.35 -6.66
CA GLN A 126 24.94 6.31 -7.72
C GLN A 126 24.45 7.74 -7.39
N GLU A 127 24.10 8.02 -6.15
CA GLU A 127 23.66 9.32 -5.64
C GLU A 127 22.35 9.85 -6.26
N TYR A 128 21.47 8.98 -6.79
CA TYR A 128 20.12 9.39 -7.16
C TYR A 128 19.24 9.50 -5.94
N ILE A 129 18.40 10.52 -5.89
CA ILE A 129 17.24 10.58 -5.00
C ILE A 129 16.11 9.82 -5.70
N VAL A 130 15.37 8.99 -4.98
CA VAL A 130 14.31 8.16 -5.56
C VAL A 130 12.98 8.44 -4.85
N VAL A 131 11.92 8.66 -5.63
CA VAL A 131 10.54 8.64 -5.16
C VAL A 131 9.78 7.51 -5.85
N ALA A 132 9.11 6.67 -5.07
CA ALA A 132 8.42 5.48 -5.56
C ALA A 132 6.96 5.49 -5.10
N ALA A 133 6.04 5.83 -6.03
CA ALA A 133 4.62 5.95 -5.73
C ALA A 133 3.93 4.58 -5.72
N ASP A 134 3.19 4.31 -4.64
CA ASP A 134 2.10 3.34 -4.60
C ASP A 134 0.82 4.07 -5.02
N TYR A 135 0.67 4.27 -6.33
CA TYR A 135 -0.42 5.03 -6.94
C TYR A 135 -1.78 4.33 -6.75
N ARG A 136 -2.88 4.99 -7.13
CA ARG A 136 -4.20 4.35 -7.10
C ARG A 136 -4.21 3.04 -7.87
N GLY A 137 -4.89 2.03 -7.34
CA GLY A 137 -4.86 0.67 -7.86
C GLY A 137 -3.85 -0.24 -7.16
N SER A 138 -2.88 0.32 -6.43
CA SER A 138 -1.87 -0.47 -5.71
C SER A 138 -2.48 -1.37 -4.65
N THR A 139 -1.85 -2.53 -4.46
CA THR A 139 -2.13 -3.45 -3.35
C THR A 139 -1.58 -2.93 -2.02
N GLY A 140 -1.91 -3.59 -0.92
CA GLY A 140 -1.39 -3.22 0.40
C GLY A 140 -2.10 -2.07 1.12
N TYR A 141 -3.10 -1.43 0.50
CA TYR A 141 -3.83 -0.29 1.07
C TYR A 141 -5.35 -0.50 1.14
N GLY A 142 -5.79 -1.71 0.93
CA GLY A 142 -7.19 -2.12 1.00
C GLY A 142 -7.96 -1.95 -0.31
N ALA A 143 -9.20 -2.46 -0.32
CA ALA A 143 -10.07 -2.49 -1.50
C ALA A 143 -10.35 -1.09 -2.07
N GLY A 144 -10.39 -0.07 -1.21
CA GLY A 144 -10.64 1.31 -1.64
C GLY A 144 -9.56 1.82 -2.59
N THR A 145 -8.28 1.63 -2.25
CA THR A 145 -7.16 2.00 -3.13
C THR A 145 -7.12 1.11 -4.37
N TYR A 146 -7.24 -0.19 -4.19
CA TYR A 146 -7.22 -1.19 -5.25
C TYR A 146 -8.26 -0.90 -6.36
N ASN A 147 -9.49 -0.57 -5.98
CA ASN A 147 -10.59 -0.34 -6.93
C ASN A 147 -10.59 1.05 -7.58
N ASN A 148 -9.65 1.91 -7.23
CA ASN A 148 -9.57 3.28 -7.76
C ASN A 148 -8.69 3.41 -9.00
N ILE A 149 -8.16 2.33 -9.53
CA ILE A 149 -7.39 2.33 -10.78
C ILE A 149 -8.20 2.92 -11.94
N ASP A 150 -7.56 3.67 -12.80
CA ASP A 150 -8.17 4.34 -13.96
C ASP A 150 -7.59 3.86 -15.31
N TYR A 151 -6.69 2.89 -15.28
CA TYR A 151 -6.11 2.21 -16.45
C TYR A 151 -5.51 3.14 -17.51
N GLY A 152 -4.50 3.91 -17.15
CA GLY A 152 -3.77 4.80 -18.07
C GLY A 152 -4.15 6.27 -17.94
N GLY A 153 -4.87 6.63 -16.88
CA GLY A 153 -5.32 7.99 -16.60
C GLY A 153 -4.75 8.55 -15.30
N LEU A 154 -5.57 8.60 -14.26
CA LEU A 154 -5.27 9.32 -13.03
C LEU A 154 -4.15 8.72 -12.19
N GLU A 155 -3.79 7.44 -12.37
CA GLU A 155 -2.60 6.85 -11.75
C GLU A 155 -1.31 7.48 -12.26
N ASN A 156 -1.28 7.96 -13.50
CA ASN A 156 -0.14 8.71 -14.04
C ASN A 156 -0.02 10.08 -13.35
N GLU A 157 -1.15 10.71 -13.03
CA GLU A 157 -1.18 11.95 -12.26
C GLU A 157 -0.67 11.74 -10.83
N ASP A 158 -1.01 10.62 -10.19
CA ASP A 158 -0.48 10.27 -8.87
C ASP A 158 1.06 10.17 -8.89
N VAL A 159 1.62 9.53 -9.91
CA VAL A 159 3.08 9.43 -10.11
C VAL A 159 3.70 10.81 -10.35
N TYR A 160 3.06 11.65 -11.17
CA TYR A 160 3.52 13.01 -11.43
C TYR A 160 3.47 13.89 -10.16
N ILE A 161 2.43 13.75 -9.35
CA ILE A 161 2.31 14.45 -8.06
C ILE A 161 3.45 14.05 -7.11
N SER A 162 3.86 12.78 -7.09
CA SER A 162 4.99 12.35 -6.27
C SER A 162 6.31 13.02 -6.69
N ARG A 163 6.51 13.21 -7.99
CA ARG A 163 7.64 14.02 -8.50
C ARG A 163 7.57 15.46 -8.01
N ASN A 164 6.42 16.11 -8.20
CA ASN A 164 6.26 17.52 -7.82
C ASN A 164 6.48 17.71 -6.32
N TYR A 165 5.97 16.80 -5.50
CA TYR A 165 6.21 16.82 -4.06
C TYR A 165 7.73 16.87 -3.73
N MET A 166 8.54 16.07 -4.42
CA MET A 166 9.98 16.08 -4.22
C MET A 166 10.62 17.40 -4.63
N VAL A 167 10.26 17.91 -5.80
CA VAL A 167 10.81 19.18 -6.32
C VAL A 167 10.41 20.38 -5.44
N ASP A 168 9.18 20.37 -4.93
CA ASP A 168 8.64 21.50 -4.16
C ASP A 168 9.11 21.51 -2.69
N ASN A 169 9.53 20.36 -2.15
CA ASN A 169 9.82 20.23 -0.71
C ASN A 169 11.27 19.88 -0.38
N PHE A 170 12.11 19.55 -1.37
CA PHE A 170 13.49 19.17 -1.13
C PHE A 170 14.45 20.01 -1.99
N ASP A 171 15.12 20.97 -1.36
CA ASP A 171 16.07 21.85 -2.03
C ASP A 171 17.23 21.12 -2.71
N ILE A 172 17.56 19.92 -2.27
CA ILE A 172 18.61 19.08 -2.85
C ILE A 172 18.20 18.36 -4.15
N VAL A 173 16.94 18.44 -4.55
CA VAL A 173 16.45 17.81 -5.79
C VAL A 173 16.73 18.73 -6.98
N ASP A 174 17.31 18.14 -8.05
CA ASP A 174 17.42 18.76 -9.36
C ASP A 174 16.13 18.47 -10.15
N GLY A 175 15.29 19.49 -10.33
CA GLY A 175 13.92 19.39 -10.82
C GLY A 175 13.72 19.71 -12.29
#